data_57b4465af249a1a9084b209c8fa5436a
#
_entry.id   57b4465af249a1a9084b209c8fa5436a
#
_cell.length_a   1.000
_cell.length_b   1.000
_cell.length_c   1.000
_cell.angle_alpha   90.00
_cell.angle_beta   90.00
_cell.angle_gamma   90.00
#
_symmetry.space_group_name_H-M   'P 1'
#
loop_
_entity.id
_entity.type
_entity.pdbx_description
1 polymer ?
#
loop_
_entity_poly.entity_id
_entity_poly.type
_entity_poly.pdbx_seq_one_letter_code
_entity_poly.pdbx_strand_id
1 'polypeptide(L)'
;MSILSLLLIGTAGQKAQAQDIEVSYQDFYDNLAPYGQWVYDPQYGNVWVPNEDGDFRPYGSRGHWVMTDYGNTWVSEDPWGWACYHYGRWTYDPYYGWVWIPGYEWAPAWVTWRYGGGYSGWA
;
A
#
# COMPACT_ATOMS: atom_id res chain seq x y z
N MET A 1 26.94 -23.23 -21.01
CA MET A 1 26.81 -23.01 -20.41
C MET A 1 26.58 -22.77 -19.83
N SER A 2 26.59 -22.66 -19.89
CA SER A 2 26.25 -22.29 -19.07
C SER A 2 26.03 -21.73 -18.51
N ILE A 3 26.05 -21.58 -18.56
CA ILE A 3 25.80 -21.00 -17.82
C ILE A 3 25.42 -20.55 -17.26
N LEU A 4 25.25 -20.52 -17.43
CA LEU A 4 24.78 -20.03 -16.61
C LEU A 4 24.53 -19.66 -15.96
N SER A 5 24.65 -19.86 -16.20
CA SER A 5 24.30 -19.52 -15.25
C SER A 5 24.04 -19.03 -14.75
N LEU A 6 23.93 -18.94 -14.98
CA LEU A 6 23.54 -18.40 -14.12
C LEU A 6 23.32 -17.86 -13.63
N LEU A 7 23.31 -17.81 -13.95
CA LEU A 7 22.93 -17.29 -13.13
C LEU A 7 22.68 -16.95 -12.57
N LEU A 8 22.58 -16.91 -12.77
CA LEU A 8 22.14 -16.57 -11.84
C LEU A 8 22.04 -16.36 -11.20
N ILE A 9 22.09 -16.37 -11.48
CA ILE A 9 21.86 -16.13 -10.53
C ILE A 9 21.73 -15.88 -9.92
N GLY A 10 21.61 -15.86 -10.22
CA GLY A 10 21.36 -15.69 -9.18
C GLY A 10 21.29 -15.40 -8.62
N THR A 11 21.30 -15.32 -8.57
CA THR A 11 21.26 -15.04 -7.69
C THR A 11 21.24 -14.59 -6.97
N ALA A 12 21.40 -14.46 -6.77
CA ALA A 12 21.39 -13.89 -5.89
C ALA A 12 21.33 -13.21 -5.51
N GLY A 13 21.31 -12.97 -5.69
CA GLY A 13 21.17 -12.33 -5.11
C GLY A 13 20.60 -11.87 -5.04
N GLN A 14 20.21 -12.09 -5.19
CA GLN A 14 19.55 -11.69 -4.86
C GLN A 14 19.02 -11.62 -4.09
N LYS A 15 19.13 -11.42 -3.60
CA LYS A 15 18.73 -11.04 -2.81
C LYS A 15 18.37 -10.53 -2.19
N ALA A 16 18.86 -11.21 -1.79
CA ALA A 16 18.33 -10.37 -0.85
C ALA A 16 17.85 -9.32 -1.31
N GLN A 17 17.89 -9.72 -1.66
CA GLN A 17 17.28 -8.87 -2.25
C GLN A 17 15.84 -8.77 -2.27
N ALA A 18 14.97 -9.50 -1.53
CA ALA A 18 13.56 -9.32 -1.56
C ALA A 18 13.18 -7.89 -1.25
N GLN A 19 13.77 -7.33 -0.23
CA GLN A 19 13.45 -5.95 0.09
C GLN A 19 14.09 -4.96 -0.88
N ASP A 20 14.94 -5.44 -1.77
CA ASP A 20 15.51 -4.60 -2.80
C ASP A 20 14.71 -4.63 -4.09
N ILE A 21 13.70 -5.49 -4.15
CA ILE A 21 12.83 -5.57 -5.30
C ILE A 21 11.90 -4.36 -5.27
N GLU A 22 12.00 -3.55 -6.28
CA GLU A 22 11.19 -2.35 -6.34
C GLU A 22 9.80 -2.66 -6.88
N VAL A 23 8.82 -2.09 -6.23
CA VAL A 23 7.45 -2.13 -6.68
C VAL A 23 7.28 -1.13 -7.82
N SER A 24 6.53 -1.50 -8.84
CA SER A 24 6.26 -0.63 -9.98
C SER A 24 4.78 -0.28 -10.04
N TYR A 25 4.47 0.76 -10.84
CA TYR A 25 3.07 1.10 -11.09
C TYR A 25 2.32 -0.07 -11.71
N GLN A 26 2.99 -0.81 -12.60
CA GLN A 26 2.35 -1.94 -13.26
C GLN A 26 1.96 -3.03 -12.25
N ASP A 27 2.79 -3.24 -11.24
CA ASP A 27 2.47 -4.20 -10.18
C ASP A 27 1.18 -3.79 -9.47
N PHE A 28 1.04 -2.50 -9.14
CA PHE A 28 -0.18 -2.02 -8.51
C PHE A 28 -1.36 -2.15 -9.45
N TYR A 29 -1.18 -1.74 -10.69
CA TYR A 29 -2.26 -1.73 -11.68
C TYR A 29 -2.85 -3.11 -11.82
N ASP A 30 -1.99 -4.11 -12.03
CA ASP A 30 -2.44 -5.48 -12.27
C ASP A 30 -3.06 -6.11 -11.04
N ASN A 31 -2.45 -5.90 -9.87
CA ASN A 31 -2.88 -6.57 -8.66
C ASN A 31 -4.12 -5.94 -8.03
N LEU A 32 -4.35 -4.67 -8.26
CA LEU A 32 -5.49 -3.98 -7.67
C LEU A 32 -6.71 -3.94 -8.58
N ALA A 33 -6.53 -4.19 -9.88
CA ALA A 33 -7.63 -4.13 -10.83
C ALA A 33 -8.84 -4.97 -10.45
N PRO A 34 -8.68 -6.21 -9.93
CA PRO A 34 -9.85 -7.01 -9.58
C PRO A 34 -10.65 -6.46 -8.41
N TYR A 35 -10.08 -5.57 -7.61
CA TYR A 35 -10.70 -5.16 -6.35
C TYR A 35 -11.18 -3.73 -6.33
N GLY A 36 -11.02 -3.01 -7.44
CA GLY A 36 -11.45 -1.63 -7.50
C GLY A 36 -11.34 -1.08 -8.90
N GLN A 37 -11.30 0.22 -8.98
CA GLN A 37 -11.31 0.91 -10.27
C GLN A 37 -10.21 1.96 -10.30
N TRP A 38 -9.41 1.95 -11.36
CA TRP A 38 -8.43 3.00 -11.60
C TRP A 38 -9.12 4.15 -12.31
N VAL A 39 -8.93 5.36 -11.80
CA VAL A 39 -9.49 6.58 -12.40
C VAL A 39 -8.41 7.64 -12.50
N TYR A 40 -8.57 8.54 -13.44
CA TYR A 40 -7.64 9.65 -13.59
C TYR A 40 -8.10 10.82 -12.74
N ASP A 41 -7.17 11.34 -11.94
CA ASP A 41 -7.40 12.54 -11.13
C ASP A 41 -6.48 13.63 -11.64
N PRO A 42 -7.00 14.84 -11.96
CA PRO A 42 -6.15 15.90 -12.52
C PRO A 42 -5.01 16.34 -11.60
N GLN A 43 -5.18 16.18 -10.30
CA GLN A 43 -4.17 16.59 -9.33
C GLN A 43 -3.13 15.50 -9.08
N TYR A 44 -3.57 14.23 -9.02
CA TYR A 44 -2.71 13.14 -8.58
C TYR A 44 -2.37 12.13 -9.68
N GLY A 45 -2.99 12.25 -10.84
CA GLY A 45 -2.82 11.25 -11.90
C GLY A 45 -3.73 10.06 -11.66
N ASN A 46 -3.26 8.87 -12.00
CA ASN A 46 -4.07 7.66 -11.81
C ASN A 46 -4.14 7.31 -10.34
N VAL A 47 -5.37 7.23 -9.83
CA VAL A 47 -5.63 6.83 -8.45
C VAL A 47 -6.56 5.62 -8.46
N TRP A 48 -6.57 4.88 -7.36
CA TRP A 48 -7.35 3.65 -7.27
C TRP A 48 -8.51 3.83 -6.29
N VAL A 49 -9.72 3.42 -6.73
CA VAL A 49 -10.93 3.51 -5.92
C VAL A 49 -11.34 2.09 -5.57
N PRO A 50 -11.27 1.69 -4.29
CA PRO A 50 -11.65 0.32 -3.93
C PRO A 50 -13.16 0.11 -4.08
N ASN A 51 -13.54 -1.15 -4.37
CA ASN A 51 -14.95 -1.53 -4.39
C ASN A 51 -15.41 -1.77 -2.96
N GLU A 52 -15.69 -0.69 -2.24
CA GLU A 52 -16.08 -0.75 -0.84
C GLU A 52 -17.33 0.09 -0.61
N ASP A 53 -18.02 -0.18 0.49
CA ASP A 53 -19.22 0.59 0.81
C ASP A 53 -18.85 1.89 1.53
N GLY A 54 -19.87 2.66 1.90
CA GLY A 54 -19.67 3.97 2.49
C GLY A 54 -19.08 3.95 3.89
N ASP A 55 -19.03 2.79 4.53
CA ASP A 55 -18.47 2.66 5.87
C ASP A 55 -16.98 2.37 5.85
N PHE A 56 -16.40 2.18 4.68
CA PHE A 56 -14.98 1.86 4.55
C PHE A 56 -14.11 3.02 5.04
N ARG A 57 -13.11 2.70 5.83
CA ARG A 57 -12.11 3.65 6.32
C ARG A 57 -10.74 3.04 6.22
N PRO A 58 -9.81 3.67 5.49
CA PRO A 58 -8.42 3.22 5.49
C PRO A 58 -7.87 3.24 6.91
N TYR A 59 -7.13 2.20 7.26
CA TYR A 59 -6.56 2.01 8.60
C TYR A 59 -7.61 1.90 9.68
N GLY A 60 -8.84 1.56 9.33
CA GLY A 60 -9.93 1.40 10.28
C GLY A 60 -10.85 0.25 9.95
N SER A 61 -10.78 -0.29 8.73
CA SER A 61 -11.65 -1.38 8.28
C SER A 61 -10.85 -2.64 8.05
N ARG A 62 -11.35 -3.77 8.55
CA ARG A 62 -10.82 -5.12 8.31
C ARG A 62 -9.31 -5.23 8.52
N GLY A 63 -8.88 -4.87 9.70
CA GLY A 63 -7.49 -4.97 10.07
C GLY A 63 -7.29 -4.50 11.49
N HIS A 64 -6.05 -4.45 11.90
CA HIS A 64 -5.73 -4.02 13.25
C HIS A 64 -4.29 -3.50 13.33
N TRP A 65 -4.01 -2.75 14.37
CA TRP A 65 -2.68 -2.22 14.63
C TRP A 65 -1.88 -3.20 15.45
N VAL A 66 -0.62 -3.37 15.07
CA VAL A 66 0.34 -4.24 15.77
C VAL A 66 1.64 -3.47 15.92
N MET A 67 2.23 -3.54 17.11
CA MET A 67 3.57 -3.00 17.31
C MET A 67 4.59 -4.01 16.81
N THR A 68 5.44 -3.59 15.89
CA THR A 68 6.50 -4.41 15.33
C THR A 68 7.84 -3.69 15.48
N ASP A 69 8.91 -4.34 15.01
CA ASP A 69 10.23 -3.70 14.97
C ASP A 69 10.25 -2.44 14.11
N TYR A 70 9.28 -2.31 13.21
CA TYR A 70 9.14 -1.13 12.36
C TYR A 70 8.24 -0.04 12.96
N GLY A 71 7.70 -0.27 14.16
CA GLY A 71 6.76 0.64 14.81
C GLY A 71 5.33 0.16 14.68
N ASN A 72 4.39 1.07 14.84
CA ASN A 72 2.97 0.74 14.69
C ASN A 72 2.68 0.34 13.24
N THR A 73 2.24 -0.88 13.05
CA THR A 73 2.04 -1.48 11.74
C THR A 73 0.57 -1.84 11.55
N TRP A 74 -0.01 -1.40 10.45
CA TRP A 74 -1.37 -1.82 10.10
C TRP A 74 -1.33 -3.19 9.44
N VAL A 75 -2.07 -4.14 9.99
CA VAL A 75 -2.18 -5.49 9.44
C VAL A 75 -3.58 -5.62 8.85
N SER A 76 -3.64 -5.67 7.54
CA SER A 76 -4.89 -5.68 6.78
C SER A 76 -5.33 -7.10 6.47
N GLU A 77 -6.65 -7.32 6.48
CA GLU A 77 -7.25 -8.57 6.01
C GLU A 77 -7.65 -8.51 4.55
N ASP A 78 -7.48 -7.36 3.90
CA ASP A 78 -7.83 -7.22 2.50
C ASP A 78 -6.73 -7.75 1.60
N PRO A 79 -7.08 -8.42 0.48
CA PRO A 79 -6.07 -8.96 -0.43
C PRO A 79 -5.21 -7.89 -1.11
N TRP A 80 -5.69 -6.66 -1.16
CA TRP A 80 -4.95 -5.53 -1.73
C TRP A 80 -4.22 -4.72 -0.65
N GLY A 81 -4.33 -5.11 0.62
CA GLY A 81 -3.79 -4.33 1.73
C GLY A 81 -2.27 -4.22 1.73
N TRP A 82 -1.57 -5.21 1.16
CA TRP A 82 -0.12 -5.17 1.06
C TRP A 82 0.35 -3.92 0.30
N ALA A 83 -0.43 -3.48 -0.66
CA ALA A 83 -0.11 -2.32 -1.47
C ALA A 83 -0.59 -1.04 -0.80
N CYS A 84 -1.87 -0.96 -0.52
CA CYS A 84 -2.51 0.30 -0.20
C CYS A 84 -2.29 0.76 1.23
N TYR A 85 -1.80 -0.12 2.10
CA TYR A 85 -1.52 0.26 3.49
C TYR A 85 -0.04 0.42 3.78
N HIS A 86 0.82 0.00 2.86
CA HIS A 86 2.27 0.11 3.07
C HIS A 86 2.97 0.95 2.01
N TYR A 87 2.26 1.29 0.93
CA TYR A 87 2.76 2.16 -0.13
C TYR A 87 1.75 3.25 -0.41
N GLY A 88 2.20 4.39 -0.86
CA GLY A 88 1.31 5.47 -1.24
C GLY A 88 0.53 6.04 -0.07
N ARG A 89 -0.59 6.64 -0.38
CA ARG A 89 -1.39 7.27 0.67
C ARG A 89 -2.84 7.36 0.24
N TRP A 90 -3.71 7.54 1.23
CA TRP A 90 -5.14 7.69 1.02
C TRP A 90 -5.54 9.15 1.11
N THR A 91 -6.51 9.56 0.29
CA THR A 91 -7.15 10.86 0.41
C THR A 91 -8.63 10.70 0.17
N TYR A 92 -9.42 11.60 0.75
CA TYR A 92 -10.86 11.55 0.59
C TYR A 92 -11.27 12.42 -0.59
N ASP A 93 -11.98 11.83 -1.55
CA ASP A 93 -12.52 12.54 -2.70
C ASP A 93 -14.03 12.67 -2.53
N PRO A 94 -14.60 13.89 -2.68
CA PRO A 94 -16.04 14.06 -2.45
C PRO A 94 -16.91 13.22 -3.38
N TYR A 95 -16.42 12.85 -4.56
CA TYR A 95 -17.17 12.06 -5.52
C TYR A 95 -16.99 10.56 -5.32
N TYR A 96 -15.74 10.13 -5.17
CA TYR A 96 -15.43 8.69 -5.08
C TYR A 96 -15.33 8.16 -3.67
N GLY A 97 -15.22 9.03 -2.66
CA GLY A 97 -14.89 8.62 -1.30
C GLY A 97 -13.39 8.47 -1.15
N TRP A 98 -12.98 7.45 -0.42
CA TRP A 98 -11.55 7.22 -0.22
C TRP A 98 -10.90 6.70 -1.49
N VAL A 99 -9.82 7.35 -1.90
CA VAL A 99 -9.04 6.92 -3.06
C VAL A 99 -7.59 6.75 -2.65
N TRP A 100 -6.90 5.83 -3.32
CA TRP A 100 -5.51 5.54 -3.02
C TRP A 100 -4.61 6.11 -4.09
N ILE A 101 -3.59 6.85 -3.66
CA ILE A 101 -2.60 7.48 -4.51
C ILE A 101 -1.35 6.61 -4.46
N PRO A 102 -0.89 6.03 -5.59
CA PRO A 102 0.28 5.16 -5.57
C PRO A 102 1.53 5.85 -5.07
N GLY A 103 2.36 5.09 -4.38
CA GLY A 103 3.69 5.50 -3.95
C GLY A 103 4.57 4.28 -3.93
N TYR A 104 5.88 4.48 -3.87
CA TYR A 104 6.82 3.38 -4.14
C TYR A 104 7.77 3.14 -2.98
N GLU A 105 7.51 3.75 -1.86
CA GLU A 105 8.31 3.57 -0.67
C GLU A 105 7.48 2.85 0.39
N TRP A 106 8.03 1.77 0.94
CA TRP A 106 7.32 0.97 1.95
C TRP A 106 7.39 1.63 3.32
N ALA A 107 6.29 1.55 4.06
CA ALA A 107 6.25 1.95 5.47
C ALA A 107 5.24 1.08 6.20
N PRO A 108 5.38 0.93 7.52
CA PRO A 108 4.40 0.17 8.31
C PRO A 108 3.01 0.78 8.24
N ALA A 109 2.94 2.09 8.06
CA ALA A 109 1.70 2.80 7.81
C ALA A 109 2.04 4.22 7.36
N TRP A 110 1.22 4.78 6.48
CA TRP A 110 1.43 6.14 6.01
C TRP A 110 0.39 7.04 6.65
N VAL A 111 0.57 7.31 7.95
CA VAL A 111 -0.35 8.12 8.74
C VAL A 111 0.44 9.11 9.59
N THR A 112 -0.18 10.22 9.92
CA THR A 112 0.36 11.17 10.89
C THR A 112 -0.43 10.98 12.18
N TRP A 113 0.26 10.60 13.26
CA TRP A 113 -0.37 10.40 14.55
C TRP A 113 -0.68 11.74 15.20
N ARG A 114 -1.85 11.81 15.83
CA ARG A 114 -2.29 13.01 16.54
C ARG A 114 -2.66 12.63 17.95
N TYR A 115 -2.28 13.47 18.91
CA TYR A 115 -2.51 13.23 20.32
C TYR A 115 -3.12 14.49 20.93
N GLY A 116 -4.12 14.30 21.79
CA GLY A 116 -4.77 15.40 22.47
C GLY A 116 -6.08 14.96 23.06
N GLY A 117 -6.58 15.71 24.06
CA GLY A 117 -7.87 15.40 24.65
C GLY A 117 -7.95 14.02 25.29
N GLY A 118 -6.81 13.42 25.62
CA GLY A 118 -6.79 12.11 26.25
C GLY A 118 -6.87 10.94 25.29
N TYR A 119 -6.73 11.15 23.98
CA TYR A 119 -6.76 10.08 23.02
C TYR A 119 -5.69 10.29 21.95
N SER A 120 -5.45 9.23 21.15
CA SER A 120 -4.57 9.31 19.99
C SER A 120 -5.32 8.85 18.75
N GLY A 121 -4.85 9.32 17.60
CA GLY A 121 -5.45 8.97 16.32
C GLY A 121 -4.51 9.31 15.19
N TRP A 122 -5.03 9.20 13.95
CA TRP A 122 -4.23 9.53 12.77
C TRP A 122 -5.00 10.46 11.86
N ALA A 123 -4.25 11.15 10.99
CA ALA A 123 -4.83 12.04 9.98
C ALA A 123 -4.00 11.99 8.70
#